data_59b2dd59e4ec2b0795b9a0c1a29770a9
#
_entry.id   59b2dd59e4ec2b0795b9a0c1a29770a9
#
_cell.length_a   1.000
_cell.length_b   1.000
_cell.length_c   1.000
_cell.angle_alpha   90.00
_cell.angle_beta   90.00
_cell.angle_gamma   90.00
#
_symmetry.space_group_name_H-M   'P 1'
#
loop_
_entity.id
_entity.type
_entity.pdbx_description
1 polymer ?
#
loop_
_entity_poly.entity_id
_entity_poly.type
_entity_poly.pdbx_seq_one_letter_code
_entity_poly.pdbx_strand_id
1 'polypeptide(L)'
;MKRNFDAGLDAFHGVLITNGVLLAILTLAGHPALYLLWVVAWLTTYSLVMRIRSIAEHAMIPDPADEMKNTRTVVARWWERLLIAPNCVNFHLEHHLLPTVPHYSLRRMHRMLRERGALGDACVAASYADVLRLAASKI
;
A
#
# COMPACT_ATOMS: atom_id res chain seq x y z
N MET A 1 26.71 0.05 1.16
CA MET A 1 26.42 0.52 -0.22
C MET A 1 26.36 -0.63 -1.23
N LYS A 2 27.38 -1.53 -1.31
CA LYS A 2 27.37 -2.72 -2.20
C LYS A 2 26.11 -3.60 -2.06
N ARG A 3 25.77 -4.01 -0.84
CA ARG A 3 24.62 -4.91 -0.57
C ARG A 3 23.27 -4.37 -1.06
N ASN A 4 23.05 -3.04 -1.03
CA ASN A 4 21.80 -2.44 -1.53
C ASN A 4 21.78 -2.35 -3.06
N PHE A 5 22.95 -2.23 -3.69
CA PHE A 5 23.11 -2.25 -5.13
C PHE A 5 22.84 -3.67 -5.69
N ASP A 6 23.40 -4.70 -5.06
CA ASP A 6 23.20 -6.10 -5.45
C ASP A 6 21.72 -6.50 -5.30
N ALA A 7 21.07 -6.11 -4.19
CA ALA A 7 19.61 -6.34 -4.01
C ALA A 7 18.77 -5.62 -5.07
N GLY A 8 19.17 -4.43 -5.51
CA GLY A 8 18.49 -3.71 -6.59
C GLY A 8 18.62 -4.41 -7.95
N LEU A 9 19.82 -4.94 -8.25
CA LEU A 9 20.04 -5.73 -9.46
C LEU A 9 19.24 -7.03 -9.47
N ASP A 10 19.20 -7.75 -8.33
CA ASP A 10 18.41 -8.98 -8.20
C ASP A 10 16.92 -8.72 -8.40
N ALA A 11 16.40 -7.63 -7.82
CA ALA A 11 15.01 -7.22 -8.02
C ALA A 11 14.73 -6.88 -9.50
N PHE A 12 15.65 -6.18 -10.18
CA PHE A 12 15.52 -5.85 -11.59
C PHE A 12 15.54 -7.11 -12.48
N HIS A 13 16.46 -8.04 -12.24
CA HIS A 13 16.48 -9.33 -12.92
C HIS A 13 15.19 -10.12 -12.68
N GLY A 14 14.67 -10.13 -11.45
CA GLY A 14 13.40 -10.76 -11.13
C GLY A 14 12.23 -10.21 -11.96
N VAL A 15 12.16 -8.87 -12.09
CA VAL A 15 11.15 -8.20 -12.93
C VAL A 15 11.29 -8.62 -14.41
N LEU A 16 12.50 -8.60 -14.96
CA LEU A 16 12.74 -8.97 -16.36
C LEU A 16 12.35 -10.43 -16.63
N ILE A 17 12.78 -11.35 -15.76
CA ILE A 17 12.47 -12.78 -15.90
C ILE A 17 10.96 -13.01 -15.82
N THR A 18 10.29 -12.44 -14.81
CA THR A 18 8.84 -12.62 -14.62
C THR A 18 8.05 -12.10 -15.83
N ASN A 19 8.38 -10.91 -16.32
CA ASN A 19 7.70 -10.35 -17.49
C ASN A 19 8.05 -11.10 -18.78
N GLY A 20 9.29 -11.55 -18.95
CA GLY A 20 9.70 -12.39 -20.08
C GLY A 20 8.97 -13.73 -20.11
N VAL A 21 8.85 -14.40 -18.96
CA VAL A 21 8.09 -15.65 -18.81
C VAL A 21 6.61 -15.43 -19.11
N LEU A 22 6.00 -14.38 -18.57
CA LEU A 22 4.60 -14.06 -18.85
C LEU A 22 4.36 -13.84 -20.34
N LEU A 23 5.20 -13.03 -21.00
CA LEU A 23 5.10 -12.77 -22.44
C LEU A 23 5.28 -14.07 -23.25
N ALA A 24 6.24 -14.91 -22.89
CA ALA A 24 6.47 -16.19 -23.55
C ALA A 24 5.24 -17.10 -23.42
N ILE A 25 4.66 -17.24 -22.22
CA ILE A 25 3.45 -18.04 -22.00
C ILE A 25 2.30 -17.54 -22.87
N LEU A 26 2.04 -16.22 -22.86
CA LEU A 26 0.97 -15.62 -23.66
C LEU A 26 1.19 -15.79 -25.17
N THR A 27 2.43 -15.72 -25.62
CA THR A 27 2.80 -15.94 -27.04
C THR A 27 2.56 -17.39 -27.44
N LEU A 28 2.98 -18.36 -26.62
CA LEU A 28 2.74 -19.78 -26.85
C LEU A 28 1.24 -20.13 -26.82
N ALA A 29 0.46 -19.44 -26.02
CA ALA A 29 -1.00 -19.56 -25.98
C ALA A 29 -1.71 -18.88 -27.17
N GLY A 30 -0.99 -18.22 -28.08
CA GLY A 30 -1.56 -17.50 -29.23
C GLY A 30 -2.14 -16.11 -28.91
N HIS A 31 -1.90 -15.57 -27.72
CA HIS A 31 -2.50 -14.32 -27.26
C HIS A 31 -1.47 -13.28 -26.76
N PRO A 32 -0.39 -12.96 -27.51
CA PRO A 32 0.66 -12.04 -27.05
C PRO A 32 0.14 -10.62 -26.74
N ALA A 33 -0.93 -10.18 -27.40
CA ALA A 33 -1.54 -8.87 -27.16
C ALA A 33 -2.09 -8.70 -25.74
N LEU A 34 -2.40 -9.78 -25.02
CA LEU A 34 -2.82 -9.69 -23.61
C LEU A 34 -1.70 -9.15 -22.70
N TYR A 35 -0.44 -9.25 -23.13
CA TYR A 35 0.66 -8.62 -22.41
C TYR A 35 0.54 -7.09 -22.38
N LEU A 36 0.02 -6.47 -23.43
CA LEU A 36 -0.26 -5.03 -23.45
C LEU A 36 -1.31 -4.65 -22.41
N LEU A 37 -2.33 -5.49 -22.21
CA LEU A 37 -3.32 -5.28 -21.16
C LEU A 37 -2.68 -5.27 -19.76
N TRP A 38 -1.74 -6.19 -19.51
CA TRP A 38 -0.95 -6.21 -18.28
C TRP A 38 -0.17 -4.90 -18.08
N VAL A 39 0.55 -4.44 -19.11
CA VAL A 39 1.33 -3.20 -19.07
C VAL A 39 0.42 -1.99 -18.82
N VAL A 40 -0.70 -1.89 -19.52
CA VAL A 40 -1.68 -0.81 -19.34
C VAL A 40 -2.25 -0.82 -17.92
N ALA A 41 -2.64 -1.98 -17.39
CA ALA A 41 -3.15 -2.10 -16.03
C ALA A 41 -2.10 -1.67 -14.99
N TRP A 42 -0.83 -2.01 -15.20
CA TRP A 42 0.26 -1.61 -14.31
C TRP A 42 0.50 -0.09 -14.35
N LEU A 43 0.52 0.51 -15.54
CA LEU A 43 0.76 1.95 -15.70
C LEU A 43 -0.42 2.81 -15.24
N THR A 44 -1.64 2.29 -15.27
CA THR A 44 -2.86 3.03 -14.95
C THR A 44 -3.43 2.62 -13.59
N THR A 45 -4.19 1.53 -13.55
CA THR A 45 -4.96 1.12 -12.36
C THR A 45 -4.08 0.85 -11.16
N TYR A 46 -3.02 0.05 -11.33
CA TYR A 46 -2.10 -0.25 -10.23
C TYR A 46 -1.40 1.02 -9.71
N SER A 47 -0.84 1.82 -10.62
CA SER A 47 -0.14 3.06 -10.26
C SER A 47 -1.06 4.07 -9.58
N LEU A 48 -2.33 4.18 -10.03
CA LEU A 48 -3.34 5.02 -9.39
C LEU A 48 -3.64 4.56 -7.96
N VAL A 49 -3.90 3.26 -7.78
CA VAL A 49 -4.18 2.69 -6.45
C VAL A 49 -3.00 2.90 -5.51
N MET A 50 -1.77 2.68 -5.97
CA MET A 50 -0.57 2.89 -5.17
C MET A 50 -0.39 4.37 -4.78
N ARG A 51 -0.73 5.31 -5.67
CA ARG A 51 -0.73 6.74 -5.36
C ARG A 51 -1.76 7.12 -4.30
N ILE A 52 -2.99 6.63 -4.45
CA ILE A 52 -4.07 6.85 -3.47
C ILE A 52 -3.63 6.35 -2.10
N ARG A 53 -3.03 5.15 -2.04
CA ARG A 53 -2.52 4.58 -0.80
C ARG A 53 -1.39 5.43 -0.20
N SER A 54 -0.39 5.78 -0.99
CA SER A 54 0.75 6.59 -0.53
C SER A 54 0.29 7.92 0.06
N ILE A 55 -0.67 8.60 -0.59
CA ILE A 55 -1.26 9.83 -0.06
C ILE A 55 -2.00 9.56 1.25
N ALA A 56 -2.81 8.49 1.31
CA ALA A 56 -3.60 8.18 2.48
C ALA A 56 -2.75 7.77 3.69
N GLU A 57 -1.66 7.08 3.45
CA GLU A 57 -0.79 6.51 4.48
C GLU A 57 0.24 7.53 5.01
N HIS A 58 0.79 8.39 4.14
CA HIS A 58 1.96 9.22 4.45
C HIS A 58 1.81 10.72 4.19
N ALA A 59 0.79 11.17 3.46
CA ALA A 59 0.65 12.61 3.20
C ALA A 59 -0.09 13.33 4.33
N MET A 60 0.28 14.62 4.54
CA MET A 60 -0.38 15.51 5.51
C MET A 60 -0.41 14.93 6.93
N ILE A 61 0.64 14.23 7.31
CA ILE A 61 0.84 13.74 8.68
C ILE A 61 1.27 14.90 9.58
N PRO A 62 0.83 14.92 10.85
CA PRO A 62 1.10 16.05 11.76
C PRO A 62 2.56 16.16 12.17
N ASP A 63 3.21 15.04 12.49
CA ASP A 63 4.58 14.99 12.98
C ASP A 63 5.31 13.74 12.43
N PRO A 64 6.27 13.91 11.53
CA PRO A 64 7.06 12.79 10.99
C PRO A 64 8.00 12.11 12.01
N ALA A 65 8.31 12.77 13.12
CA ALA A 65 9.21 12.25 14.14
C ALA A 65 8.49 11.41 15.22
N ASP A 66 7.18 11.61 15.38
CA ASP A 66 6.35 10.88 16.34
C ASP A 66 5.83 9.58 15.68
N GLU A 67 6.18 8.43 16.24
CA GLU A 67 5.78 7.11 15.72
C GLU A 67 4.26 6.93 15.63
N MET A 68 3.49 7.62 16.47
CA MET A 68 2.02 7.58 16.43
C MET A 68 1.42 8.54 15.39
N LYS A 69 2.22 9.46 14.84
CA LYS A 69 1.77 10.52 13.94
C LYS A 69 2.50 10.54 12.60
N ASN A 70 3.52 9.70 12.40
CA ASN A 70 4.32 9.66 11.17
C ASN A 70 3.69 8.84 10.02
N THR A 71 2.60 8.15 10.31
CA THR A 71 1.78 7.43 9.34
C THR A 71 0.30 7.48 9.73
N ARG A 72 -0.57 6.97 8.87
CA ARG A 72 -2.01 6.99 9.11
C ARG A 72 -2.62 5.62 8.94
N THR A 73 -3.54 5.26 9.87
CA THR A 73 -4.49 4.17 9.68
C THR A 73 -5.79 4.70 9.08
N VAL A 74 -6.32 4.02 8.08
CA VAL A 74 -7.63 4.32 7.50
C VAL A 74 -8.62 3.25 7.93
N VAL A 75 -9.75 3.65 8.55
CA VAL A 75 -10.85 2.75 8.88
C VAL A 75 -11.65 2.46 7.61
N ALA A 76 -11.04 1.72 6.71
CA ALA A 76 -11.53 1.50 5.36
C ALA A 76 -12.88 0.76 5.33
N ARG A 77 -13.77 1.19 4.46
CA ARG A 77 -15.04 0.52 4.13
C ARG A 77 -14.75 -0.84 3.47
N TRP A 78 -15.73 -1.73 3.41
CA TRP A 78 -15.54 -3.08 2.85
C TRP A 78 -15.02 -3.06 1.40
N TRP A 79 -15.56 -2.17 0.53
CA TRP A 79 -15.14 -2.04 -0.86
C TRP A 79 -13.75 -1.35 -1.00
N GLU A 80 -13.41 -0.39 -0.12
CA GLU A 80 -12.07 0.21 -0.06
C GLU A 80 -11.03 -0.86 0.31
N ARG A 81 -11.36 -1.75 1.25
CA ARG A 81 -10.50 -2.88 1.61
C ARG A 81 -10.31 -3.86 0.46
N LEU A 82 -11.34 -4.06 -0.37
CA LEU A 82 -11.26 -4.95 -1.53
C LEU A 82 -10.41 -4.35 -2.65
N LEU A 83 -10.62 -3.07 -2.98
CA LEU A 83 -10.07 -2.44 -4.19
C LEU A 83 -8.79 -1.65 -3.95
N ILE A 84 -8.64 -1.03 -2.76
CA ILE A 84 -7.53 -0.12 -2.46
C ILE A 84 -6.57 -0.74 -1.44
N ALA A 85 -7.09 -1.39 -0.40
CA ALA A 85 -6.32 -1.85 0.74
C ALA A 85 -6.50 -3.36 1.04
N PRO A 86 -6.23 -4.25 0.08
CA PRO A 86 -6.25 -5.69 0.36
C PRO A 86 -5.25 -6.04 1.46
N ASN A 87 -5.38 -7.23 2.05
CA ASN A 87 -4.45 -7.73 3.07
C ASN A 87 -4.28 -6.82 4.30
N CYS A 88 -5.33 -6.07 4.69
CA CYS A 88 -5.31 -5.21 5.87
C CYS A 88 -4.24 -4.09 5.84
N VAL A 89 -3.74 -3.70 4.67
CA VAL A 89 -2.73 -2.64 4.54
C VAL A 89 -3.23 -1.25 4.96
N ASN A 90 -4.55 -1.10 5.11
CA ASN A 90 -5.17 0.10 5.66
C ASN A 90 -4.81 0.36 7.16
N PHE A 91 -4.31 -0.65 7.88
CA PHE A 91 -3.79 -0.54 9.24
C PHE A 91 -2.27 -0.24 9.20
N HIS A 92 -1.92 0.86 8.52
CA HIS A 92 -0.53 1.14 8.19
C HIS A 92 0.28 1.65 9.39
N LEU A 93 -0.35 2.41 10.28
CA LEU A 93 0.25 2.81 11.56
C LEU A 93 0.64 1.57 12.40
N GLU A 94 -0.27 0.62 12.54
CA GLU A 94 -0.02 -0.61 13.30
C GLU A 94 1.12 -1.42 12.68
N HIS A 95 1.21 -1.44 11.35
CA HIS A 95 2.32 -2.07 10.64
C HIS A 95 3.67 -1.38 10.96
N HIS A 96 3.70 -0.05 11.01
CA HIS A 96 4.92 0.70 11.38
C HIS A 96 5.30 0.52 12.85
N LEU A 97 4.33 0.47 13.76
CA LEU A 97 4.59 0.23 15.18
C LEU A 97 5.18 -1.15 15.45
N LEU A 98 4.69 -2.20 14.77
CA LEU A 98 5.17 -3.57 14.92
C LEU A 98 5.23 -4.28 13.56
N PRO A 99 6.30 -4.08 12.77
CA PRO A 99 6.43 -4.64 11.42
C PRO A 99 6.43 -6.17 11.36
N THR A 100 6.70 -6.84 12.48
CA THR A 100 6.71 -8.30 12.62
C THR A 100 5.32 -8.92 12.76
N VAL A 101 4.29 -8.10 13.00
CA VAL A 101 2.90 -8.58 13.09
C VAL A 101 2.38 -8.93 11.69
N PRO A 102 1.92 -10.17 11.48
CA PRO A 102 1.37 -10.57 10.19
C PRO A 102 0.15 -9.71 9.81
N HIS A 103 0.00 -9.39 8.53
CA HIS A 103 -1.04 -8.49 8.01
C HIS A 103 -2.47 -8.89 8.45
N TYR A 104 -2.79 -10.18 8.51
CA TYR A 104 -4.11 -10.67 8.95
C TYR A 104 -4.39 -10.40 10.44
N SER A 105 -3.37 -10.12 11.25
CA SER A 105 -3.49 -9.79 12.67
C SER A 105 -3.57 -8.28 12.94
N LEU A 106 -3.26 -7.41 11.98
CA LEU A 106 -3.23 -5.96 12.15
C LEU A 106 -4.59 -5.40 12.60
N ARG A 107 -5.70 -5.93 12.08
CA ARG A 107 -7.04 -5.56 12.52
C ARG A 107 -7.30 -5.86 14.00
N ARG A 108 -6.80 -6.98 14.49
CA ARG A 108 -6.87 -7.35 15.92
C ARG A 108 -6.01 -6.41 16.76
N MET A 109 -4.80 -6.13 16.30
CA MET A 109 -3.89 -5.18 16.95
C MET A 109 -4.53 -3.80 17.06
N HIS A 110 -5.09 -3.25 15.97
CA HIS A 110 -5.81 -1.97 15.99
C HIS A 110 -6.90 -1.92 17.07
N ARG A 111 -7.72 -2.98 17.16
CA ARG A 111 -8.77 -3.08 18.18
C ARG A 111 -8.20 -3.05 19.59
N MET A 112 -7.14 -3.82 19.86
CA MET A 112 -6.50 -3.87 21.17
C MET A 112 -5.88 -2.52 21.56
N LEU A 113 -5.23 -1.82 20.63
CA LEU A 113 -4.68 -0.49 20.87
C LEU A 113 -5.79 0.52 21.17
N ARG A 114 -6.90 0.47 20.43
CA ARG A 114 -8.07 1.33 20.66
C ARG A 114 -8.72 1.07 22.01
N GLU A 115 -8.94 -0.18 22.39
CA GLU A 115 -9.52 -0.57 23.69
C GLU A 115 -8.67 -0.12 24.87
N ARG A 116 -7.34 -0.03 24.70
CA ARG A 116 -6.40 0.45 25.71
C ARG A 116 -6.18 1.98 25.68
N GLY A 117 -6.88 2.70 24.82
CA GLY A 117 -6.72 4.16 24.66
C GLY A 117 -5.39 4.57 24.03
N ALA A 118 -4.60 3.64 23.52
CA ALA A 118 -3.26 3.91 22.96
C ALA A 118 -3.29 4.65 21.61
N LEU A 119 -4.46 4.77 20.96
CA LEU A 119 -4.61 5.50 19.70
C LEU A 119 -5.16 6.92 19.87
N GLY A 120 -5.15 7.49 21.11
CA GLY A 120 -5.77 8.79 21.38
C GLY A 120 -5.26 9.94 20.50
N ASP A 121 -3.95 10.01 20.27
CA ASP A 121 -3.30 11.04 19.44
C ASP A 121 -2.89 10.53 18.05
N ALA A 122 -3.24 9.29 17.72
CA ALA A 122 -2.83 8.65 16.50
C ALA A 122 -3.54 9.22 15.26
N CYS A 123 -2.86 9.20 14.13
CA CYS A 123 -3.41 9.64 12.86
C CYS A 123 -4.36 8.58 12.28
N VAL A 124 -5.67 8.72 12.56
CA VAL A 124 -6.71 7.80 12.08
C VAL A 124 -7.72 8.54 11.21
N ALA A 125 -7.98 8.03 10.01
CA ALA A 125 -8.99 8.55 9.09
C ALA A 125 -10.17 7.58 8.92
N ALA A 126 -11.38 8.13 8.70
CA ALA A 126 -12.58 7.33 8.57
C ALA A 126 -12.73 6.63 7.19
N SER A 127 -12.11 7.20 6.13
CA SER A 127 -12.13 6.61 4.78
C SER A 127 -10.98 7.14 3.92
N TYR A 128 -10.67 6.46 2.82
CA TYR A 128 -9.74 6.95 1.80
C TYR A 128 -10.25 8.24 1.15
N ALA A 129 -11.57 8.34 0.93
CA ALA A 129 -12.19 9.53 0.36
C ALA A 129 -11.98 10.77 1.25
N ASP A 130 -12.05 10.64 2.57
CA ASP A 130 -11.85 11.77 3.47
C ASP A 130 -10.41 12.29 3.43
N VAL A 131 -9.43 11.39 3.33
CA VAL A 131 -8.02 11.78 3.18
C VAL A 131 -7.79 12.48 1.85
N LEU A 132 -8.37 11.98 0.76
CA LEU A 132 -8.24 12.61 -0.56
C LEU A 132 -8.89 14.00 -0.60
N ARG A 133 -10.05 14.18 0.04
CA ARG A 133 -10.67 15.51 0.20
C ARG A 133 -9.78 16.46 0.97
N LEU A 134 -9.18 15.99 2.07
CA LEU A 134 -8.23 16.78 2.85
C LEU A 134 -7.00 17.15 2.01
N ALA A 135 -6.48 16.24 1.20
CA ALA A 135 -5.37 16.52 0.30
C ALA A 135 -5.72 17.58 -0.74
N ALA A 136 -6.90 17.48 -1.34
CA ALA A 136 -7.38 18.44 -2.33
C ALA A 136 -7.70 19.82 -1.75
N SER A 137 -8.06 19.92 -0.47
CA SER A 137 -8.40 21.20 0.18
C SER A 137 -7.17 22.03 0.59
N LYS A 138 -5.97 21.46 0.54
CA LYS A 138 -4.72 22.13 0.92
C LYS A 138 -3.89 22.59 -0.29
N ILE A 139 -4.41 22.42 -1.51
CA ILE A 139 -3.85 22.93 -2.76
C ILE A 139 -4.48 24.30 -3.03
#